data_7c4b041400dfcaf59da568bb3ca79ef8
#
_entry.id   7c4b041400dfcaf59da568bb3ca79ef8
#
_cell.length_a   1.000
_cell.length_b   1.000
_cell.length_c   1.000
_cell.angle_alpha   90.00
_cell.angle_beta   90.00
_cell.angle_gamma   90.00
#
_symmetry.space_group_name_H-M   'P 1'
#
loop_
_entity.id
_entity.type
_entity.pdbx_description
1 polymer ?
#
loop_
_entity_poly.entity_id
_entity_poly.type
_entity_poly.pdbx_seq_one_letter_code
_entity_poly.pdbx_strand_id
1 'polypeptide(L)'
;MPTDTVKDLYTIGEAPPLGHVPARMYAQVIRQARFGEPTSSFQQEGIETPEIGADDALVYVMAAGVNYNNVWAGLGSPVDVIGARQKQGEPWDHHIGGSDASGIVWRVGDNVTNVKVGDEVVVHCGSWDIHAPEVLSGEDPMFSPSFKIWGYETTWGSFAQFTKVQAHQCLPKARHLSWEAAAAPTLVGSTAYRMLFGWAPHSVRENDVVLVWGGAGGLGSMAIQLAANVGAKPVAVISNDNKIDFCKRLGAVGCINRKAFD
;
A
#
# COMPACT_ATOMS: atom_id res chain seq x y z
N MET A 1 -16.65 -30.35 -20.93
CA MET A 1 -16.22 -29.21 -20.10
C MET A 1 -15.97 -28.06 -21.04
N PRO A 2 -16.50 -26.84 -20.83
CA PRO A 2 -16.12 -25.72 -21.67
C PRO A 2 -14.61 -25.56 -21.51
N THR A 3 -13.88 -25.53 -22.60
CA THR A 3 -12.47 -25.13 -22.63
C THR A 3 -12.48 -23.65 -22.29
N ASP A 4 -12.03 -23.29 -21.07
CA ASP A 4 -11.82 -21.90 -20.70
C ASP A 4 -10.87 -21.30 -21.74
N THR A 5 -11.42 -20.46 -22.61
CA THR A 5 -10.64 -19.82 -23.66
C THR A 5 -9.72 -18.81 -22.97
N VAL A 6 -8.44 -19.10 -22.99
CA VAL A 6 -7.41 -18.20 -22.49
C VAL A 6 -7.45 -16.90 -23.29
N LYS A 7 -7.51 -15.76 -22.60
CA LYS A 7 -7.62 -14.41 -23.19
C LYS A 7 -6.34 -13.62 -22.94
N ASP A 8 -6.02 -12.71 -23.85
CA ASP A 8 -4.92 -11.74 -23.67
C ASP A 8 -5.28 -10.61 -22.71
N LEU A 9 -6.57 -10.37 -22.49
CA LEU A 9 -7.10 -9.34 -21.59
C LEU A 9 -8.43 -9.83 -21.00
N TYR A 10 -8.57 -9.79 -19.69
CA TYR A 10 -9.78 -10.16 -18.96
C TYR A 10 -10.55 -8.92 -18.52
N THR A 11 -11.87 -8.96 -18.59
CA THR A 11 -12.74 -7.86 -18.10
C THR A 11 -12.54 -7.65 -16.60
N ILE A 12 -12.73 -6.43 -16.11
CA ILE A 12 -12.68 -6.16 -14.67
C ILE A 12 -13.75 -7.01 -13.96
N GLY A 13 -13.33 -7.71 -12.91
CA GLY A 13 -14.17 -8.67 -12.18
C GLY A 13 -14.11 -10.11 -12.72
N GLU A 14 -13.50 -10.34 -13.87
CA GLU A 14 -13.24 -11.67 -14.40
C GLU A 14 -11.79 -12.07 -14.09
N ALA A 15 -11.60 -13.10 -13.26
CA ALA A 15 -10.26 -13.62 -12.97
C ALA A 15 -9.82 -14.60 -14.08
N PRO A 16 -8.56 -14.53 -14.54
CA PRO A 16 -7.97 -15.57 -15.37
C PRO A 16 -7.91 -16.91 -14.62
N PRO A 17 -7.71 -18.04 -15.30
CA PRO A 17 -7.34 -19.29 -14.62
C PRO A 17 -6.09 -19.11 -13.76
N LEU A 18 -6.10 -19.67 -12.54
CA LEU A 18 -4.99 -19.49 -11.59
C LEU A 18 -3.64 -19.87 -12.21
N GLY A 19 -2.67 -18.99 -12.10
CA GLY A 19 -1.33 -19.14 -12.68
C GLY A 19 -1.23 -18.71 -14.16
N HIS A 20 -2.37 -18.49 -14.85
CA HIS A 20 -2.33 -17.89 -16.18
C HIS A 20 -2.22 -16.37 -16.07
N VAL A 21 -1.15 -15.81 -16.62
CA VAL A 21 -0.92 -14.37 -16.68
C VAL A 21 -1.29 -13.87 -18.08
N PRO A 22 -2.33 -13.03 -18.24
CA PRO A 22 -2.69 -12.48 -19.53
C PRO A 22 -1.62 -11.48 -20.02
N ALA A 23 -1.46 -11.33 -21.32
CA ALA A 23 -0.50 -10.39 -21.90
C ALA A 23 -0.79 -8.94 -21.53
N ARG A 24 -2.08 -8.61 -21.29
CA ARG A 24 -2.53 -7.26 -20.93
C ARG A 24 -3.44 -7.28 -19.72
N MET A 25 -3.49 -6.16 -19.01
CA MET A 25 -4.36 -5.95 -17.85
C MET A 25 -5.00 -4.56 -17.88
N TYR A 26 -6.12 -4.38 -17.20
CA TYR A 26 -6.65 -3.05 -16.90
C TYR A 26 -5.97 -2.47 -15.66
N ALA A 27 -5.64 -1.18 -15.73
CA ALA A 27 -5.10 -0.40 -14.62
C ALA A 27 -5.65 1.03 -14.62
N GLN A 28 -5.64 1.68 -13.45
CA GLN A 28 -5.84 3.12 -13.32
C GLN A 28 -4.48 3.80 -13.51
N VAL A 29 -4.27 4.35 -14.69
CA VAL A 29 -2.97 4.84 -15.17
C VAL A 29 -2.90 6.36 -15.06
N ILE A 30 -1.81 6.85 -14.50
CA ILE A 30 -1.40 8.26 -14.54
C ILE A 30 -0.36 8.43 -15.64
N ARG A 31 -0.46 9.54 -16.41
CA ARG A 31 0.55 9.99 -17.37
C ARG A 31 0.91 11.45 -17.09
N GLN A 32 2.16 11.86 -17.35
CA GLN A 32 2.61 13.24 -17.11
C GLN A 32 1.70 14.28 -17.77
N ALA A 33 1.24 14.02 -19.00
CA ALA A 33 0.33 14.92 -19.72
C ALA A 33 -1.05 15.11 -19.04
N ARG A 34 -1.37 14.29 -18.03
CA ARG A 34 -2.63 14.32 -17.28
C ARG A 34 -2.46 14.69 -15.82
N PHE A 35 -1.28 15.12 -15.38
CA PHE A 35 -1.10 15.59 -14.01
C PHE A 35 -2.09 16.69 -13.67
N GLY A 36 -2.77 16.57 -12.55
CA GLY A 36 -3.83 17.46 -12.09
C GLY A 36 -4.74 16.78 -11.09
N GLU A 37 -6.00 17.20 -11.05
CA GLU A 37 -6.99 16.61 -10.14
C GLU A 37 -7.10 15.09 -10.31
N PRO A 38 -7.06 14.30 -9.23
CA PRO A 38 -7.05 12.84 -9.30
C PRO A 38 -8.20 12.25 -10.13
N THR A 39 -9.38 12.89 -10.10
CA THR A 39 -10.55 12.46 -10.87
C THR A 39 -10.36 12.49 -12.39
N SER A 40 -9.37 13.23 -12.88
CA SER A 40 -9.01 13.33 -14.29
C SER A 40 -7.65 12.73 -14.62
N SER A 41 -6.72 12.70 -13.66
CA SER A 41 -5.37 12.17 -13.88
C SER A 41 -5.33 10.65 -13.91
N PHE A 42 -6.14 9.98 -13.10
CA PHE A 42 -6.31 8.53 -13.15
C PHE A 42 -7.30 8.16 -14.25
N GLN A 43 -6.85 7.34 -15.20
CA GLN A 43 -7.71 6.83 -16.26
C GLN A 43 -7.52 5.33 -16.41
N GLN A 44 -8.62 4.61 -16.65
CA GLN A 44 -8.57 3.19 -16.94
C GLN A 44 -7.97 2.96 -18.33
N GLU A 45 -6.86 2.25 -18.37
CA GLU A 45 -6.20 1.85 -19.61
C GLU A 45 -5.95 0.34 -19.60
N GLY A 46 -5.96 -0.27 -20.80
CA GLY A 46 -5.42 -1.61 -21.02
C GLY A 46 -3.93 -1.48 -21.34
N ILE A 47 -3.08 -2.00 -20.47
CA ILE A 47 -1.63 -1.96 -20.60
C ILE A 47 -1.03 -3.37 -20.57
N GLU A 48 0.24 -3.50 -20.89
CA GLU A 48 0.97 -4.76 -20.74
C GLU A 48 1.04 -5.18 -19.26
N THR A 49 0.83 -6.47 -19.00
CA THR A 49 1.04 -7.02 -17.66
C THR A 49 2.53 -7.05 -17.36
N PRO A 50 3.00 -6.57 -16.19
CA PRO A 50 4.43 -6.49 -15.92
C PRO A 50 5.07 -7.88 -15.84
N GLU A 51 6.26 -8.00 -16.43
CA GLU A 51 7.13 -9.13 -16.20
C GLU A 51 7.76 -9.06 -14.81
N ILE A 52 7.96 -10.21 -14.19
CA ILE A 52 8.58 -10.33 -12.85
C ILE A 52 10.03 -10.81 -12.96
N GLY A 53 10.87 -10.34 -12.05
CA GLY A 53 12.22 -10.84 -11.85
C GLY A 53 12.26 -12.08 -10.95
N ALA A 54 13.46 -12.59 -10.70
CA ALA A 54 13.69 -13.82 -9.95
C ALA A 54 13.21 -13.74 -8.48
N ASP A 55 13.24 -12.54 -7.87
CA ASP A 55 12.87 -12.31 -6.46
C ASP A 55 11.46 -11.69 -6.31
N ASP A 56 10.71 -11.56 -7.42
CA ASP A 56 9.42 -10.89 -7.45
C ASP A 56 8.24 -11.88 -7.36
N ALA A 57 7.10 -11.34 -6.97
CA ALA A 57 5.80 -11.97 -7.11
C ALA A 57 4.87 -11.09 -7.95
N LEU A 58 4.02 -11.73 -8.75
CA LEU A 58 2.88 -11.10 -9.41
C LEU A 58 1.63 -11.43 -8.60
N VAL A 59 0.95 -10.41 -8.12
CA VAL A 59 -0.25 -10.55 -7.30
C VAL A 59 -1.47 -10.09 -8.11
N TYR A 60 -2.49 -10.96 -8.21
CA TYR A 60 -3.82 -10.58 -8.68
C TYR A 60 -4.52 -9.81 -7.56
N VAL A 61 -4.83 -8.54 -7.80
CA VAL A 61 -5.35 -7.64 -6.78
C VAL A 61 -6.84 -7.88 -6.57
N MET A 62 -7.23 -8.25 -5.36
CA MET A 62 -8.63 -8.43 -4.96
C MET A 62 -9.22 -7.17 -4.35
N ALA A 63 -8.40 -6.42 -3.61
CA ALA A 63 -8.75 -5.10 -3.08
C ALA A 63 -7.51 -4.23 -2.94
N ALA A 64 -7.68 -2.92 -3.13
CA ALA A 64 -6.65 -1.91 -2.99
C ALA A 64 -7.11 -0.79 -2.06
N GLY A 65 -6.26 -0.37 -1.13
CA GLY A 65 -6.50 0.77 -0.26
C GLY A 65 -6.12 2.09 -0.94
N VAL A 66 -6.84 3.15 -0.60
CA VAL A 66 -6.58 4.50 -1.13
C VAL A 66 -5.87 5.33 -0.05
N ASN A 67 -4.69 5.85 -0.39
CA ASN A 67 -3.88 6.70 0.48
C ASN A 67 -3.63 8.07 -0.17
N TYR A 68 -3.29 9.07 0.64
CA TYR A 68 -3.12 10.44 0.15
C TYR A 68 -1.92 10.61 -0.78
N ASN A 69 -0.91 9.72 -0.71
CA ASN A 69 0.20 9.69 -1.67
C ASN A 69 -0.28 9.51 -3.12
N ASN A 70 -1.40 8.83 -3.33
CA ASN A 70 -2.00 8.69 -4.67
C ASN A 70 -2.57 10.02 -5.20
N VAL A 71 -3.06 10.90 -4.31
CA VAL A 71 -3.45 12.27 -4.69
C VAL A 71 -2.22 13.02 -5.17
N TRP A 72 -1.11 12.96 -4.46
CA TRP A 72 0.15 13.58 -4.86
C TRP A 72 0.69 13.02 -6.19
N ALA A 73 0.61 11.72 -6.37
CA ALA A 73 0.99 11.08 -7.64
C ALA A 73 0.14 11.60 -8.82
N GLY A 74 -1.18 11.72 -8.62
CA GLY A 74 -2.10 12.26 -9.62
C GLY A 74 -1.82 13.72 -9.95
N LEU A 75 -1.51 14.54 -8.93
CA LEU A 75 -1.14 15.94 -9.08
C LEU A 75 0.24 16.13 -9.76
N GLY A 76 1.13 15.12 -9.72
CA GLY A 76 2.52 15.27 -10.09
C GLY A 76 3.31 16.21 -9.16
N SER A 77 2.81 16.43 -7.93
CA SER A 77 3.36 17.37 -6.94
C SER A 77 3.19 16.80 -5.52
N PRO A 78 4.17 16.95 -4.63
CA PRO A 78 5.44 17.69 -4.77
C PRO A 78 6.48 16.99 -5.66
N VAL A 79 6.24 15.73 -6.05
CA VAL A 79 7.17 14.94 -6.87
C VAL A 79 6.51 14.51 -8.17
N ASP A 80 7.15 14.76 -9.30
CA ASP A 80 6.83 14.09 -10.56
C ASP A 80 7.32 12.64 -10.49
N VAL A 81 6.43 11.74 -10.09
CA VAL A 81 6.75 10.32 -9.86
C VAL A 81 7.18 9.57 -11.13
N ILE A 82 6.81 10.05 -12.31
CA ILE A 82 7.21 9.48 -13.60
C ILE A 82 8.60 10.01 -13.99
N GLY A 83 8.76 11.33 -14.06
CA GLY A 83 10.03 11.95 -14.46
C GLY A 83 11.16 11.65 -13.46
N ALA A 84 10.88 11.53 -12.18
CA ALA A 84 11.89 11.15 -11.18
C ALA A 84 12.46 9.73 -11.47
N ARG A 85 11.61 8.76 -11.82
CA ARG A 85 12.02 7.39 -12.14
C ARG A 85 12.70 7.30 -13.50
N GLN A 86 12.23 8.05 -14.50
CA GLN A 86 12.90 8.13 -15.81
C GLN A 86 14.32 8.68 -15.69
N LYS A 87 14.57 9.65 -14.80
CA LYS A 87 15.93 10.14 -14.47
C LYS A 87 16.82 9.06 -13.84
N GLN A 88 16.23 8.04 -13.24
CA GLN A 88 16.91 6.86 -12.69
C GLN A 88 17.07 5.73 -13.72
N GLY A 89 16.64 5.95 -14.98
CA GLY A 89 16.76 4.99 -16.07
C GLY A 89 15.58 4.05 -16.27
N GLU A 90 14.45 4.25 -15.55
CA GLU A 90 13.25 3.47 -15.82
C GLU A 90 12.61 3.89 -17.15
N PRO A 91 12.19 2.95 -18.03
CA PRO A 91 11.69 3.27 -19.36
C PRO A 91 10.22 3.71 -19.39
N TRP A 92 9.50 3.57 -18.30
CA TRP A 92 8.05 3.70 -18.26
C TRP A 92 7.60 5.17 -18.32
N ASP A 93 6.63 5.45 -19.21
CA ASP A 93 6.01 6.77 -19.40
C ASP A 93 4.71 6.94 -18.59
N HIS A 94 4.44 6.00 -17.67
CA HIS A 94 3.23 5.93 -16.88
C HIS A 94 3.52 5.56 -15.42
N HIS A 95 2.50 5.74 -14.59
CA HIS A 95 2.51 5.33 -13.18
C HIS A 95 1.16 4.70 -12.83
N ILE A 96 1.21 3.60 -12.10
CA ILE A 96 0.05 2.98 -11.47
C ILE A 96 0.17 3.21 -9.97
N GLY A 97 -0.79 3.96 -9.42
CA GLY A 97 -0.85 4.22 -7.99
C GLY A 97 -1.31 3.02 -7.17
N GLY A 98 -1.41 3.23 -5.86
CA GLY A 98 -1.87 2.22 -4.91
C GLY A 98 -0.74 1.55 -4.16
N SER A 99 -0.67 1.84 -2.85
CA SER A 99 0.37 1.35 -1.94
C SER A 99 -0.18 0.40 -0.87
N ASP A 100 -1.41 -0.05 -1.05
CA ASP A 100 -2.10 -1.03 -0.23
C ASP A 100 -2.74 -2.08 -1.11
N ALA A 101 -2.58 -3.35 -0.80
CA ALA A 101 -3.30 -4.42 -1.48
C ALA A 101 -3.54 -5.63 -0.60
N SER A 102 -4.61 -6.33 -0.91
CA SER A 102 -4.78 -7.74 -0.64
C SER A 102 -5.07 -8.46 -1.95
N GLY A 103 -4.58 -9.66 -2.11
CA GLY A 103 -4.72 -10.38 -3.37
C GLY A 103 -4.24 -11.82 -3.29
N ILE A 104 -4.16 -12.43 -4.46
CA ILE A 104 -3.74 -13.82 -4.64
C ILE A 104 -2.44 -13.82 -5.44
N VAL A 105 -1.44 -14.54 -4.95
CA VAL A 105 -0.19 -14.74 -5.69
C VAL A 105 -0.49 -15.53 -6.96
N TRP A 106 -0.17 -14.94 -8.12
CA TRP A 106 -0.49 -15.50 -9.43
C TRP A 106 0.71 -16.12 -10.14
N ARG A 107 1.89 -15.54 -9.92
CA ARG A 107 3.18 -16.03 -10.39
C ARG A 107 4.26 -15.64 -9.39
N VAL A 108 5.32 -16.42 -9.30
CA VAL A 108 6.52 -16.14 -8.49
C VAL A 108 7.77 -16.31 -9.35
N GLY A 109 8.82 -15.57 -9.02
CA GLY A 109 10.14 -15.72 -9.61
C GLY A 109 10.89 -16.94 -9.05
N ASP A 110 11.98 -17.30 -9.71
CA ASP A 110 12.71 -18.57 -9.45
C ASP A 110 13.36 -18.64 -8.06
N ASN A 111 13.68 -17.49 -7.45
CA ASN A 111 14.29 -17.41 -6.11
C ASN A 111 13.28 -17.34 -4.98
N VAL A 112 11.97 -17.22 -5.29
CA VAL A 112 10.94 -17.00 -4.28
C VAL A 112 10.63 -18.28 -3.52
N THR A 113 10.75 -18.23 -2.19
CA THR A 113 10.50 -19.37 -1.29
C THR A 113 9.48 -19.08 -0.20
N ASN A 114 9.13 -17.82 0.04
CA ASN A 114 8.25 -17.40 1.13
C ASN A 114 6.75 -17.43 0.77
N VAL A 115 6.41 -17.42 -0.51
CA VAL A 115 5.05 -17.53 -1.03
C VAL A 115 5.00 -18.37 -2.29
N LYS A 116 3.81 -18.86 -2.64
CA LYS A 116 3.57 -19.67 -3.84
C LYS A 116 2.27 -19.26 -4.53
N VAL A 117 2.10 -19.68 -5.76
CA VAL A 117 0.87 -19.46 -6.54
C VAL A 117 -0.34 -20.00 -5.77
N GLY A 118 -1.38 -19.17 -5.66
CA GLY A 118 -2.61 -19.44 -4.93
C GLY A 118 -2.63 -18.95 -3.48
N ASP A 119 -1.51 -18.48 -2.91
CA ASP A 119 -1.51 -17.93 -1.57
C ASP A 119 -2.27 -16.60 -1.50
N GLU A 120 -3.12 -16.46 -0.49
CA GLU A 120 -3.80 -15.20 -0.15
C GLU A 120 -2.88 -14.31 0.66
N VAL A 121 -2.60 -13.11 0.15
CA VAL A 121 -1.62 -12.20 0.73
C VAL A 121 -2.16 -10.78 0.93
N VAL A 122 -1.52 -10.06 1.84
CA VAL A 122 -1.49 -8.59 1.89
C VAL A 122 -0.10 -8.12 1.49
N VAL A 123 -0.01 -6.94 0.87
CA VAL A 123 1.25 -6.40 0.37
C VAL A 123 1.74 -5.28 1.27
N HIS A 124 2.93 -5.41 1.83
CA HIS A 124 3.61 -4.35 2.56
C HIS A 124 4.08 -3.25 1.62
N CYS A 125 3.92 -1.98 2.00
CA CYS A 125 4.20 -0.84 1.13
C CYS A 125 5.71 -0.54 0.93
N GLY A 126 6.58 -0.99 1.81
CA GLY A 126 8.03 -0.80 1.69
C GLY A 126 8.65 -1.82 0.74
N SER A 127 9.43 -1.32 -0.20
CA SER A 127 10.22 -2.09 -1.17
C SER A 127 11.69 -1.71 -1.00
N TRP A 128 12.61 -2.66 -1.03
CA TRP A 128 14.05 -2.43 -0.92
C TRP A 128 14.84 -3.58 -1.54
N ASP A 129 16.09 -3.33 -1.91
CA ASP A 129 16.97 -4.40 -2.36
C ASP A 129 17.38 -5.30 -1.18
N ILE A 130 16.88 -6.52 -1.18
CA ILE A 130 17.18 -7.52 -0.14
C ILE A 130 18.64 -7.99 -0.16
N HIS A 131 19.38 -7.70 -1.23
CA HIS A 131 20.78 -8.01 -1.41
C HIS A 131 21.72 -6.83 -1.11
N ALA A 132 21.15 -5.66 -0.77
CA ALA A 132 21.95 -4.50 -0.39
C ALA A 132 22.83 -4.79 0.83
N PRO A 133 24.11 -4.36 0.84
CA PRO A 133 25.04 -4.67 1.94
C PRO A 133 24.52 -4.28 3.32
N GLU A 134 23.91 -3.13 3.46
CA GLU A 134 23.32 -2.64 4.70
C GLU A 134 22.15 -3.50 5.17
N VAL A 135 21.33 -4.02 4.25
CA VAL A 135 20.22 -4.92 4.57
C VAL A 135 20.75 -6.28 5.01
N LEU A 136 21.75 -6.82 4.31
CA LEU A 136 22.41 -8.08 4.67
C LEU A 136 23.16 -8.00 6.01
N SER A 137 23.66 -6.79 6.40
CA SER A 137 24.27 -6.58 7.71
C SER A 137 23.25 -6.47 8.85
N GLY A 138 21.95 -6.47 8.55
CA GLY A 138 20.86 -6.40 9.51
C GLY A 138 20.47 -4.97 9.91
N GLU A 139 20.89 -3.97 9.13
CA GLU A 139 20.38 -2.62 9.28
C GLU A 139 18.91 -2.53 8.89
N ASP A 140 18.21 -1.54 9.46
CA ASP A 140 16.82 -1.33 9.13
C ASP A 140 16.66 -0.92 7.65
N PRO A 141 15.94 -1.70 6.83
CA PRO A 141 15.80 -1.44 5.40
C PRO A 141 15.26 -0.06 5.06
N MET A 142 14.52 0.58 5.98
CA MET A 142 14.00 1.94 5.75
C MET A 142 15.12 2.99 5.61
N PHE A 143 16.33 2.70 6.08
CA PHE A 143 17.49 3.58 5.94
C PHE A 143 18.37 3.22 4.73
N SER A 144 18.03 2.14 4.02
CA SER A 144 18.71 1.78 2.78
C SER A 144 18.44 2.82 1.69
N PRO A 145 19.46 3.23 0.91
CA PRO A 145 19.27 4.04 -0.29
C PRO A 145 18.34 3.40 -1.34
N SER A 146 18.17 2.08 -1.27
CA SER A 146 17.28 1.32 -2.16
C SER A 146 15.82 1.36 -1.74
N PHE A 147 15.51 1.84 -0.52
CA PHE A 147 14.14 1.87 -0.02
C PHE A 147 13.23 2.76 -0.87
N LYS A 148 12.07 2.21 -1.22
CA LYS A 148 11.02 2.92 -1.97
C LYS A 148 9.65 2.59 -1.39
N ILE A 149 8.72 3.52 -1.51
CA ILE A 149 7.30 3.27 -1.26
C ILE A 149 6.69 2.69 -2.53
N TRP A 150 6.31 1.43 -2.48
CA TRP A 150 5.62 0.74 -3.56
C TRP A 150 4.31 1.46 -3.93
N GLY A 151 4.06 1.61 -5.23
CA GLY A 151 2.87 2.29 -5.76
C GLY A 151 2.87 3.81 -5.62
N TYR A 152 3.99 4.39 -5.14
CA TYR A 152 4.27 5.83 -5.18
C TYR A 152 5.64 6.12 -5.82
N GLU A 153 6.69 5.45 -5.34
CA GLU A 153 8.05 5.59 -5.87
C GLU A 153 8.42 4.46 -6.84
N THR A 154 7.51 3.51 -7.06
CA THR A 154 7.64 2.43 -8.06
C THR A 154 6.57 2.57 -9.13
N THR A 155 6.75 1.96 -10.30
CA THR A 155 5.80 2.06 -11.43
C THR A 155 4.50 1.31 -11.19
N TRP A 156 4.58 0.14 -10.56
CA TRP A 156 3.52 -0.86 -10.51
C TRP A 156 2.84 -0.90 -9.15
N GLY A 157 1.80 -0.09 -8.95
CA GLY A 157 0.99 -0.10 -7.74
C GLY A 157 -0.24 -1.00 -7.84
N SER A 158 -1.08 -0.94 -6.81
CA SER A 158 -2.24 -1.84 -6.67
C SER A 158 -3.50 -1.41 -7.44
N PHE A 159 -3.53 -0.25 -8.08
CA PHE A 159 -4.68 0.18 -8.86
C PHE A 159 -4.73 -0.47 -10.24
N ALA A 160 -4.57 -1.78 -10.28
CA ALA A 160 -4.54 -2.63 -11.47
C ALA A 160 -5.08 -4.03 -11.16
N GLN A 161 -5.36 -4.82 -12.20
CA GLN A 161 -5.73 -6.22 -12.01
C GLN A 161 -4.56 -7.05 -11.46
N PHE A 162 -3.34 -6.74 -11.91
CA PHE A 162 -2.12 -7.35 -11.42
C PHE A 162 -1.14 -6.29 -10.95
N THR A 163 -0.39 -6.60 -9.92
CA THR A 163 0.73 -5.78 -9.46
C THR A 163 1.98 -6.61 -9.28
N LYS A 164 3.12 -6.04 -9.70
CA LYS A 164 4.45 -6.59 -9.48
C LYS A 164 4.99 -6.06 -8.16
N VAL A 165 5.41 -6.96 -7.29
CA VAL A 165 6.00 -6.64 -5.98
C VAL A 165 7.21 -7.56 -5.72
N GLN A 166 8.12 -7.14 -4.86
CA GLN A 166 9.14 -8.06 -4.35
C GLN A 166 8.46 -9.09 -3.44
N ALA A 167 8.84 -10.35 -3.54
CA ALA A 167 8.14 -11.42 -2.81
C ALA A 167 8.14 -11.24 -1.28
N HIS A 168 9.16 -10.59 -0.71
CA HIS A 168 9.22 -10.29 0.73
C HIS A 168 8.14 -9.30 1.20
N GLN A 169 7.54 -8.50 0.28
CA GLN A 169 6.41 -7.64 0.60
C GLN A 169 5.10 -8.42 0.82
N CYS A 170 5.04 -9.67 0.34
CA CYS A 170 3.86 -10.51 0.47
C CYS A 170 3.80 -11.16 1.85
N LEU A 171 2.80 -10.79 2.65
CA LEU A 171 2.52 -11.36 3.97
C LEU A 171 1.21 -12.14 3.93
N PRO A 172 1.05 -13.23 4.72
CA PRO A 172 -0.19 -13.97 4.75
C PRO A 172 -1.39 -13.09 5.14
N LYS A 173 -2.45 -13.13 4.35
CA LYS A 173 -3.71 -12.46 4.67
C LYS A 173 -4.38 -13.17 5.86
N ALA A 174 -4.85 -12.40 6.83
CA ALA A 174 -5.64 -12.94 7.93
C ALA A 174 -6.97 -13.53 7.41
N ARG A 175 -7.23 -14.80 7.71
CA ARG A 175 -8.37 -15.57 7.15
C ARG A 175 -9.74 -14.99 7.49
N HIS A 176 -9.87 -14.33 8.64
CA HIS A 176 -11.14 -13.75 9.11
C HIS A 176 -11.46 -12.39 8.50
N LEU A 177 -10.54 -11.78 7.77
CA LEU A 177 -10.76 -10.49 7.13
C LEU A 177 -11.22 -10.66 5.68
N SER A 178 -12.16 -9.80 5.24
CA SER A 178 -12.46 -9.63 3.82
C SER A 178 -11.23 -9.08 3.07
N TRP A 179 -11.25 -9.10 1.75
CA TRP A 179 -10.17 -8.53 0.94
C TRP A 179 -9.99 -7.04 1.23
N GLU A 180 -11.08 -6.27 1.31
CA GLU A 180 -11.08 -4.83 1.58
C GLU A 180 -10.54 -4.52 2.98
N ALA A 181 -11.01 -5.26 3.98
CA ALA A 181 -10.56 -5.08 5.37
C ALA A 181 -9.09 -5.45 5.55
N ALA A 182 -8.58 -6.41 4.76
CA ALA A 182 -7.19 -6.81 4.80
C ALA A 182 -6.28 -5.83 4.05
N ALA A 183 -6.73 -5.23 2.94
CA ALA A 183 -5.97 -4.25 2.18
C ALA A 183 -5.79 -2.92 2.93
N ALA A 184 -6.85 -2.41 3.56
CA ALA A 184 -6.90 -1.06 4.11
C ALA A 184 -5.80 -0.68 5.11
N PRO A 185 -5.30 -1.57 6.01
CA PRO A 185 -4.31 -1.22 7.01
C PRO A 185 -2.85 -1.39 6.58
N THR A 186 -2.53 -1.91 5.40
CA THR A 186 -1.16 -2.35 5.11
C THR A 186 -0.14 -1.21 5.14
N LEU A 187 -0.45 -0.04 4.59
CA LEU A 187 0.41 1.12 4.68
C LEU A 187 0.26 1.86 6.01
N VAL A 188 -0.98 2.28 6.31
CA VAL A 188 -1.22 3.16 7.47
C VAL A 188 -1.02 2.44 8.81
N GLY A 189 -1.32 1.14 8.87
CA GLY A 189 -1.11 0.31 10.05
C GLY A 189 0.36 0.04 10.32
N SER A 190 1.15 -0.34 9.31
CA SER A 190 2.59 -0.54 9.44
C SER A 190 3.32 0.75 9.82
N THR A 191 2.93 1.89 9.21
CA THR A 191 3.47 3.20 9.54
C THR A 191 3.14 3.59 10.98
N ALA A 192 1.88 3.47 11.40
CA ALA A 192 1.50 3.77 12.78
C ALA A 192 2.20 2.86 13.79
N TYR A 193 2.28 1.56 13.52
CA TYR A 193 2.99 0.60 14.37
C TYR A 193 4.45 0.98 14.54
N ARG A 194 5.15 1.26 13.43
CA ARG A 194 6.54 1.68 13.46
C ARG A 194 6.75 2.98 14.25
N MET A 195 5.89 3.98 14.05
CA MET A 195 5.99 5.26 14.77
C MET A 195 5.77 5.11 16.29
N LEU A 196 4.86 4.21 16.69
CA LEU A 196 4.51 4.02 18.10
C LEU A 196 5.46 3.08 18.83
N PHE A 197 6.01 2.07 18.15
CA PHE A 197 6.71 0.95 18.81
C PHE A 197 8.11 0.66 18.25
N GLY A 198 8.49 1.21 17.10
CA GLY A 198 9.75 0.89 16.41
C GLY A 198 11.01 1.54 17.01
N TRP A 199 10.88 2.41 18.00
CA TRP A 199 11.97 3.28 18.43
C TRP A 199 12.26 3.17 19.94
N ALA A 200 12.74 2.02 20.40
CA ALA A 200 13.16 1.88 21.79
C ALA A 200 14.25 2.91 22.13
N PRO A 201 14.17 3.56 23.33
CA PRO A 201 13.23 3.34 24.43
C PRO A 201 11.90 4.12 24.30
N HIS A 202 11.65 4.82 23.19
CA HIS A 202 10.51 5.73 23.00
C HIS A 202 9.22 5.00 22.54
N SER A 203 9.13 3.70 22.75
CA SER A 203 7.91 2.94 22.45
C SER A 203 6.77 3.28 23.41
N VAL A 204 5.58 3.42 22.86
CA VAL A 204 4.35 3.66 23.62
C VAL A 204 4.03 2.48 24.54
N ARG A 205 3.65 2.77 25.77
CA ARG A 205 3.38 1.80 26.85
C ARG A 205 2.01 2.04 27.47
N GLU A 206 1.59 1.12 28.30
CA GLU A 206 0.40 1.26 29.13
C GLU A 206 0.45 2.57 29.95
N ASN A 207 -0.69 3.26 30.02
CA ASN A 207 -0.91 4.55 30.67
C ASN A 207 -0.25 5.78 30.01
N ASP A 208 0.56 5.63 28.97
CA ASP A 208 1.07 6.80 28.21
C ASP A 208 -0.09 7.58 27.59
N VAL A 209 0.06 8.91 27.55
CA VAL A 209 -0.87 9.78 26.83
C VAL A 209 -0.31 10.04 25.43
N VAL A 210 -1.05 9.65 24.40
CA VAL A 210 -0.64 9.76 23.00
C VAL A 210 -1.50 10.77 22.28
N LEU A 211 -0.93 11.93 21.91
CA LEU A 211 -1.64 12.93 21.11
C LEU A 211 -1.57 12.57 19.63
N VAL A 212 -2.73 12.29 19.02
CA VAL A 212 -2.84 11.81 17.64
C VAL A 212 -3.43 12.92 16.75
N TRP A 213 -2.58 13.64 16.01
CA TRP A 213 -3.00 14.62 15.02
C TRP A 213 -3.68 13.95 13.83
N GLY A 214 -4.80 14.53 13.36
CA GLY A 214 -5.57 13.93 12.29
C GLY A 214 -6.20 12.59 12.67
N GLY A 215 -6.64 12.45 13.92
CA GLY A 215 -7.10 11.19 14.52
C GLY A 215 -8.20 10.44 13.74
N ALA A 216 -8.99 11.14 12.92
CA ALA A 216 -10.01 10.52 12.07
C ALA A 216 -9.53 10.19 10.64
N GLY A 217 -8.24 10.41 10.32
CA GLY A 217 -7.63 9.99 9.05
C GLY A 217 -7.13 8.56 9.11
N GLY A 218 -6.68 8.01 7.97
CA GLY A 218 -6.21 6.62 7.87
C GLY A 218 -5.10 6.30 8.89
N LEU A 219 -4.00 7.07 8.88
CA LEU A 219 -2.89 6.90 9.83
C LEU A 219 -3.34 7.10 11.29
N GLY A 220 -4.09 8.20 11.55
CA GLY A 220 -4.54 8.54 12.90
C GLY A 220 -5.50 7.48 13.49
N SER A 221 -6.39 6.92 12.70
CA SER A 221 -7.30 5.87 13.14
C SER A 221 -6.57 4.58 13.53
N MET A 222 -5.51 4.21 12.81
CA MET A 222 -4.65 3.08 13.19
C MET A 222 -3.84 3.39 14.45
N ALA A 223 -3.27 4.60 14.56
CA ALA A 223 -2.52 5.01 15.73
C ALA A 223 -3.37 4.98 17.01
N ILE A 224 -4.63 5.43 16.95
CA ILE A 224 -5.56 5.36 18.09
C ILE A 224 -5.79 3.91 18.51
N GLN A 225 -6.12 3.02 17.58
CA GLN A 225 -6.39 1.61 17.89
C GLN A 225 -5.15 0.91 18.46
N LEU A 226 -4.00 1.10 17.87
CA LEU A 226 -2.74 0.50 18.33
C LEU A 226 -2.35 0.99 19.73
N ALA A 227 -2.46 2.31 19.98
CA ALA A 227 -2.18 2.88 21.30
C ALA A 227 -3.18 2.38 22.35
N ALA A 228 -4.48 2.36 22.04
CA ALA A 228 -5.50 1.85 22.96
C ALA A 228 -5.28 0.36 23.27
N ASN A 229 -4.86 -0.44 22.29
CA ASN A 229 -4.65 -1.89 22.46
C ASN A 229 -3.52 -2.23 23.46
N VAL A 230 -2.53 -1.35 23.62
CA VAL A 230 -1.46 -1.52 24.63
C VAL A 230 -1.77 -0.81 25.96
N GLY A 231 -3.01 -0.33 26.17
CA GLY A 231 -3.44 0.34 27.39
C GLY A 231 -2.99 1.80 27.51
N ALA A 232 -2.50 2.42 26.45
CA ALA A 232 -2.24 3.85 26.40
C ALA A 232 -3.55 4.66 26.29
N LYS A 233 -3.47 5.97 26.43
CA LYS A 233 -4.58 6.92 26.46
C LYS A 233 -4.50 7.84 25.22
N PRO A 234 -4.96 7.39 24.04
CA PRO A 234 -4.93 8.23 22.86
C PRO A 234 -5.92 9.38 22.94
N VAL A 235 -5.45 10.58 22.62
CA VAL A 235 -6.25 11.82 22.50
C VAL A 235 -6.21 12.23 21.02
N ALA A 236 -7.37 12.25 20.37
CA ALA A 236 -7.47 12.55 18.95
C ALA A 236 -7.60 14.06 18.72
N VAL A 237 -6.73 14.65 17.88
CA VAL A 237 -6.91 16.01 17.36
C VAL A 237 -7.67 15.92 16.03
N ILE A 238 -8.82 16.58 15.97
CA ILE A 238 -9.76 16.55 14.84
C ILE A 238 -10.08 17.97 14.36
N SER A 239 -10.71 18.08 13.19
CA SER A 239 -11.10 19.38 12.59
C SER A 239 -12.61 19.63 12.60
N ASN A 240 -13.41 18.69 13.11
CA ASN A 240 -14.87 18.78 13.15
C ASN A 240 -15.43 17.83 14.20
N ASP A 241 -16.40 18.27 14.97
CA ASP A 241 -17.01 17.51 16.08
C ASP A 241 -17.76 16.26 15.62
N ASN A 242 -18.20 16.18 14.37
CA ASN A 242 -18.82 14.97 13.81
C ASN A 242 -17.88 13.77 13.76
N LYS A 243 -16.57 13.96 14.00
CA LYS A 243 -15.54 12.92 14.06
C LYS A 243 -15.30 12.37 15.47
N ILE A 244 -15.88 12.99 16.50
CA ILE A 244 -15.66 12.61 17.91
C ILE A 244 -16.08 11.17 18.14
N ASP A 245 -17.32 10.81 17.78
CA ASP A 245 -17.84 9.46 18.02
C ASP A 245 -17.05 8.37 17.27
N PHE A 246 -16.58 8.69 16.08
CA PHE A 246 -15.70 7.80 15.32
C PHE A 246 -14.39 7.54 16.09
N CYS A 247 -13.68 8.58 16.51
CA CYS A 247 -12.42 8.43 17.25
C CYS A 247 -12.61 7.72 18.60
N LYS A 248 -13.71 8.01 19.32
CA LYS A 248 -14.03 7.32 20.58
C LYS A 248 -14.29 5.84 20.38
N ARG A 249 -15.01 5.44 19.32
CA ARG A 249 -15.22 4.00 19.01
C ARG A 249 -13.92 3.28 18.70
N LEU A 250 -12.89 3.97 18.21
CA LEU A 250 -11.56 3.40 17.97
C LEU A 250 -10.70 3.32 19.23
N GLY A 251 -11.15 3.87 20.37
CA GLY A 251 -10.44 3.83 21.64
C GLY A 251 -9.84 5.16 22.10
N ALA A 252 -10.13 6.28 21.44
CA ALA A 252 -9.69 7.59 21.93
C ALA A 252 -10.37 7.94 23.27
N VAL A 253 -9.58 8.28 24.28
CA VAL A 253 -10.07 8.70 25.60
C VAL A 253 -10.59 10.14 25.60
N GLY A 254 -10.14 10.96 24.63
CA GLY A 254 -10.55 12.36 24.43
C GLY A 254 -10.38 12.80 22.99
N CYS A 255 -11.07 13.89 22.63
CA CYS A 255 -10.94 14.52 21.34
C CYS A 255 -10.77 16.04 21.53
N ILE A 256 -9.87 16.63 20.75
CA ILE A 256 -9.63 18.07 20.70
C ILE A 256 -10.00 18.55 19.29
N ASN A 257 -11.02 19.40 19.20
CA ASN A 257 -11.30 20.07 17.93
C ASN A 257 -10.38 21.28 17.80
N ARG A 258 -9.38 21.18 16.91
CA ARG A 258 -8.38 22.23 16.70
C ARG A 258 -9.00 23.59 16.27
N LYS A 259 -10.17 23.58 15.64
CA LYS A 259 -10.87 24.81 15.22
C LYS A 259 -11.63 25.50 16.34
N ALA A 260 -11.71 24.89 17.52
CA ALA A 260 -12.32 25.52 18.69
C ALA A 260 -11.35 26.45 19.45
N PHE A 261 -10.09 26.53 19.01
CA PHE A 261 -9.01 27.31 19.63
C PHE A 261 -8.43 28.39 18.71
N ASP A 262 -9.03 28.62 17.56
CA ASP A 262 -8.66 29.67 16.60
C ASP A 262 -9.38 31.00 16.93
#